data_57ddfb929302b93a0ad1a88cf16ce483
#
_entry.id   57ddfb929302b93a0ad1a88cf16ce483
#
_cell.length_a   1.000
_cell.length_b   1.000
_cell.length_c   1.000
_cell.angle_alpha   90.00
_cell.angle_beta   90.00
_cell.angle_gamma   90.00
#
_symmetry.space_group_name_H-M   'P 1'
#
loop_
_entity.id
_entity.type
_entity.pdbx_description
1 polymer ?
#
loop_
_entity_poly.entity_id
_entity_poly.type
_entity_poly.pdbx_seq_one_letter_code
_entity_poly.pdbx_strand_id
1 'polypeptide(L)'
;MVPDHWYDINGVWTGSATLLPDGQIMMLYTGSTNESVQVQNLAYPANLSDPLLIDWVKYPNNPVITPPNGTETDEFRDPTTAWMGPDGTWRITIGSRHNKSVGISLVYQTSNFTTYELLEGVLHAVPGTGMWECVDFYPVAINGSTGLDTSAHGAGIKHVLKASLDDTKRDHYAIGVYDPVTDKWTPDNPKEDVGIGLQVDYGRYYASKTFYDQNTQRRILWGWINETDTETDDLDKGWASVQTIPRKVLYDNKTGTNILQWPVEEIESLRLRSTAFTEIVVGPGSVVPLDIGQATQLDIFAEFEIEIISETKHEKYGCSGGAVDRSALGPFGLLVVADQTLSELTPIFFRPVNTTEGIVETYFCADETRSSKASDVYKQVYGSTVPVFTDEKFQMRVLVDHSIVESFAQGGRRVITSRIYPTKAIYGDARLFLFNNATGVNVKATLKIWELNSAFIHPFLFDQN
;
A
#
# COMPACT_ATOMS: atom_id res chain seq x y z
N MET A 1 15.24 7.84 -16.82
CA MET A 1 16.60 7.27 -17.02
C MET A 1 16.46 5.95 -17.73
N VAL A 2 17.44 5.58 -18.55
CA VAL A 2 17.46 4.32 -19.32
C VAL A 2 18.71 3.51 -18.97
N PRO A 3 18.70 2.18 -19.08
CA PRO A 3 19.89 1.33 -18.87
C PRO A 3 20.84 1.49 -20.05
N ASP A 4 21.92 2.25 -19.88
CA ASP A 4 22.85 2.62 -20.96
C ASP A 4 24.32 2.58 -20.57
N HIS A 5 24.64 2.18 -19.32
CA HIS A 5 26.00 2.05 -18.81
C HIS A 5 26.25 0.64 -18.25
N TRP A 6 27.49 0.21 -18.19
CA TRP A 6 27.85 -1.13 -17.69
C TRP A 6 27.32 -1.44 -16.28
N TYR A 7 27.16 -0.41 -15.43
CA TYR A 7 26.67 -0.55 -14.07
C TYR A 7 25.16 -0.65 -13.95
N ASP A 8 24.42 -0.48 -15.05
CA ASP A 8 22.95 -0.59 -15.06
C ASP A 8 22.36 -1.17 -16.36
N ILE A 9 23.22 -1.75 -17.21
CA ILE A 9 22.79 -2.23 -18.53
C ILE A 9 21.73 -3.34 -18.48
N ASN A 10 21.70 -4.13 -17.39
CA ASN A 10 20.72 -5.17 -17.16
C ASN A 10 19.48 -4.68 -16.37
N GLY A 11 19.41 -3.40 -16.05
CA GLY A 11 18.24 -2.77 -15.43
C GLY A 11 18.56 -1.54 -14.60
N VAL A 12 17.68 -0.55 -14.71
CA VAL A 12 17.55 0.58 -13.78
C VAL A 12 16.37 0.26 -12.86
N TRP A 13 16.67 0.01 -11.58
CA TRP A 13 15.69 -0.47 -10.62
C TRP A 13 15.36 0.58 -9.56
N THR A 14 14.58 0.19 -8.55
CA THR A 14 14.08 1.08 -7.51
C THR A 14 15.18 1.85 -6.78
N GLY A 15 14.83 3.05 -6.40
CA GLY A 15 15.65 3.97 -5.61
C GLY A 15 14.82 5.01 -4.92
N SER A 16 15.48 6.03 -4.38
CA SER A 16 14.83 7.15 -3.71
C SER A 16 15.59 8.45 -3.91
N ALA A 17 14.86 9.55 -4.02
CA ALA A 17 15.44 10.87 -4.07
C ALA A 17 15.50 11.49 -2.66
N THR A 18 16.54 12.30 -2.44
CA THR A 18 16.72 13.13 -1.26
C THR A 18 16.86 14.58 -1.70
N LEU A 19 16.02 15.46 -1.16
CA LEU A 19 16.14 16.88 -1.33
C LEU A 19 17.06 17.43 -0.24
N LEU A 20 18.15 18.08 -0.65
CA LEU A 20 19.13 18.66 0.27
C LEU A 20 18.72 20.07 0.73
N PRO A 21 19.23 20.56 1.87
CA PRO A 21 18.91 21.90 2.39
C PRO A 21 19.25 23.04 1.43
N ASP A 22 20.21 22.86 0.53
CA ASP A 22 20.61 23.83 -0.50
C ASP A 22 19.73 23.75 -1.77
N GLY A 23 18.71 22.87 -1.79
CA GLY A 23 17.80 22.67 -2.90
C GLY A 23 18.30 21.69 -3.97
N GLN A 24 19.46 21.08 -3.80
CA GLN A 24 19.91 20.01 -4.69
C GLN A 24 19.10 18.73 -4.47
N ILE A 25 18.92 17.94 -5.52
CA ILE A 25 18.22 16.65 -5.47
C ILE A 25 19.18 15.55 -5.84
N MET A 26 19.37 14.61 -4.93
CA MET A 26 20.21 13.44 -5.11
C MET A 26 19.33 12.19 -5.19
N MET A 27 19.40 11.46 -6.29
CA MET A 27 18.66 10.21 -6.45
C MET A 27 19.63 9.04 -6.44
N LEU A 28 19.50 8.18 -5.45
CA LEU A 28 20.13 6.86 -5.47
C LEU A 28 19.18 5.86 -6.11
N TYR A 29 19.69 4.99 -6.96
CA TYR A 29 18.93 3.92 -7.58
C TYR A 29 19.78 2.65 -7.71
N THR A 30 19.14 1.51 -7.72
CA THR A 30 19.80 0.24 -7.97
C THR A 30 20.00 0.04 -9.46
N GLY A 31 21.22 -0.25 -9.87
CA GLY A 31 21.54 -0.73 -11.22
C GLY A 31 21.94 -2.19 -11.18
N SER A 32 21.56 -2.94 -12.20
CA SER A 32 22.06 -4.28 -12.46
C SER A 32 23.17 -4.20 -13.50
N THR A 33 24.41 -4.57 -13.10
CA THR A 33 25.58 -4.48 -13.97
C THR A 33 25.53 -5.46 -15.12
N ASN A 34 26.47 -5.36 -16.06
CA ASN A 34 26.65 -6.33 -17.13
C ASN A 34 26.96 -7.76 -16.64
N GLU A 35 27.36 -7.92 -15.38
CA GLU A 35 27.59 -9.19 -14.70
C GLU A 35 26.43 -9.58 -13.77
N SER A 36 25.28 -8.88 -13.86
CA SER A 36 24.09 -9.06 -13.02
C SER A 36 24.34 -8.81 -11.53
N VAL A 37 25.30 -7.97 -11.18
CA VAL A 37 25.55 -7.52 -9.80
C VAL A 37 24.69 -6.29 -9.50
N GLN A 38 23.99 -6.31 -8.40
CA GLN A 38 23.21 -5.15 -7.91
C GLN A 38 24.13 -4.14 -7.23
N VAL A 39 24.14 -2.92 -7.74
CA VAL A 39 24.95 -1.81 -7.23
C VAL A 39 24.10 -0.55 -7.07
N GLN A 40 24.55 0.38 -6.21
CA GLN A 40 23.81 1.64 -6.08
C GLN A 40 24.51 2.75 -6.86
N ASN A 41 23.71 3.46 -7.62
CA ASN A 41 24.13 4.53 -8.51
C ASN A 41 23.52 5.86 -8.08
N LEU A 42 24.22 6.95 -8.35
CA LEU A 42 23.78 8.31 -8.11
C LEU A 42 23.37 8.97 -9.44
N ALA A 43 22.26 9.68 -9.40
CA ALA A 43 21.84 10.61 -10.45
C ALA A 43 21.31 11.90 -9.84
N TYR A 44 21.35 12.99 -10.60
CA TYR A 44 20.83 14.29 -10.21
C TYR A 44 20.19 15.00 -11.41
N PRO A 45 19.23 15.93 -11.19
CA PRO A 45 18.59 16.66 -12.28
C PRO A 45 19.60 17.46 -13.10
N ALA A 46 19.50 17.41 -14.42
CA ALA A 46 20.33 18.23 -15.31
C ALA A 46 20.04 19.73 -15.16
N ASN A 47 18.80 20.08 -14.82
CA ASN A 47 18.34 21.43 -14.62
C ASN A 47 17.32 21.51 -13.48
N LEU A 48 17.70 22.09 -12.34
CA LEU A 48 16.82 22.30 -11.18
C LEU A 48 15.72 23.34 -11.43
N SER A 49 15.84 24.16 -12.49
CA SER A 49 14.81 25.12 -12.87
C SER A 49 13.68 24.50 -13.71
N ASP A 50 13.85 23.27 -14.17
CA ASP A 50 12.78 22.52 -14.83
C ASP A 50 11.79 22.01 -13.77
N PRO A 51 10.54 22.50 -13.75
CA PRO A 51 9.55 22.07 -12.75
C PRO A 51 9.16 20.59 -12.86
N LEU A 52 9.45 19.95 -13.99
CA LEU A 52 9.14 18.53 -14.25
C LEU A 52 10.36 17.61 -14.06
N LEU A 53 11.56 18.17 -13.90
CA LEU A 53 12.81 17.44 -13.72
C LEU A 53 12.98 16.29 -14.72
N ILE A 54 12.77 16.56 -16.02
CA ILE A 54 12.72 15.53 -17.05
C ILE A 54 14.09 14.91 -17.27
N ASP A 55 15.12 15.74 -17.37
CA ASP A 55 16.47 15.30 -17.69
C ASP A 55 17.30 15.07 -16.43
N TRP A 56 17.89 13.88 -16.35
CA TRP A 56 18.74 13.44 -15.26
C TRP A 56 20.13 13.08 -15.77
N VAL A 57 21.12 13.44 -15.00
CA VAL A 57 22.54 13.11 -15.24
C VAL A 57 22.96 12.00 -14.29
N LYS A 58 23.44 10.90 -14.82
CA LYS A 58 24.09 9.84 -14.04
C LYS A 58 25.50 10.30 -13.62
N TYR A 59 25.82 10.08 -12.35
CA TYR A 59 27.14 10.46 -11.85
C TYR A 59 28.25 9.72 -12.61
N PRO A 60 29.30 10.42 -13.11
CA PRO A 60 30.30 9.80 -13.99
C PRO A 60 31.12 8.67 -13.36
N ASN A 61 31.21 8.65 -12.02
CA ASN A 61 31.95 7.63 -11.29
C ASN A 61 31.07 6.60 -10.62
N ASN A 62 29.87 6.34 -11.16
CA ASN A 62 29.03 5.23 -10.71
C ASN A 62 29.71 3.86 -10.95
N PRO A 63 29.45 2.84 -10.10
CA PRO A 63 28.57 2.88 -8.92
C PRO A 63 29.22 3.59 -7.72
N VAL A 64 28.37 4.19 -6.85
CA VAL A 64 28.83 4.82 -5.60
C VAL A 64 28.81 3.86 -4.41
N ILE A 65 28.04 2.75 -4.49
CA ILE A 65 28.03 1.68 -3.48
C ILE A 65 27.97 0.33 -4.19
N THR A 66 28.82 -0.59 -3.78
CA THR A 66 28.82 -2.00 -4.22
C THR A 66 28.43 -2.92 -3.06
N PRO A 67 27.94 -4.15 -3.32
CA PRO A 67 27.63 -5.09 -2.27
C PRO A 67 28.83 -5.32 -1.34
N PRO A 68 28.63 -5.29 -0.01
CA PRO A 68 29.71 -5.59 0.93
C PRO A 68 30.10 -7.07 0.87
N ASN A 69 31.32 -7.39 1.31
CA ASN A 69 31.80 -8.76 1.37
C ASN A 69 30.81 -9.67 2.13
N GLY A 70 30.46 -10.80 1.52
CA GLY A 70 29.54 -11.78 2.11
C GLY A 70 28.08 -11.53 1.78
N THR A 71 27.75 -10.52 0.98
CA THR A 71 26.43 -10.31 0.40
C THR A 71 26.40 -10.93 -1.01
N GLU A 72 25.34 -11.66 -1.33
CA GLU A 72 25.14 -12.20 -2.69
C GLU A 72 24.89 -11.04 -3.67
N THR A 73 25.28 -11.25 -4.91
CA THR A 73 25.31 -10.18 -5.93
C THR A 73 23.94 -9.67 -6.34
N ASP A 74 22.89 -10.48 -6.10
CA ASP A 74 21.47 -10.23 -6.41
C ASP A 74 20.61 -9.93 -5.15
N GLU A 75 21.25 -9.65 -4.02
CA GLU A 75 20.59 -9.41 -2.73
C GLU A 75 20.98 -8.07 -2.09
N PHE A 76 21.07 -7.01 -2.89
CA PHE A 76 21.53 -5.70 -2.44
C PHE A 76 20.89 -4.57 -3.24
N ARG A 77 19.70 -4.07 -2.81
CA ARG A 77 18.92 -3.13 -3.64
C ARG A 77 18.03 -2.18 -2.86
N ASP A 78 17.50 -1.18 -3.59
CA ASP A 78 16.41 -0.29 -3.22
C ASP A 78 16.79 0.71 -2.11
N PRO A 79 17.79 1.58 -2.32
CA PRO A 79 18.21 2.55 -1.31
C PRO A 79 17.08 3.50 -0.94
N THR A 80 17.00 3.84 0.36
CA THR A 80 15.98 4.77 0.88
C THR A 80 16.30 6.23 0.59
N THR A 81 15.31 7.11 0.78
CA THR A 81 15.56 8.54 1.02
C THR A 81 16.51 8.66 2.21
N ALA A 82 17.49 9.55 2.09
CA ALA A 82 18.44 9.78 3.17
C ALA A 82 17.81 10.59 4.32
N TRP A 83 18.28 10.34 5.53
CA TRP A 83 17.97 11.13 6.72
C TRP A 83 19.24 11.64 7.38
N MET A 84 19.15 12.77 8.07
CA MET A 84 20.29 13.38 8.74
C MET A 84 20.51 12.73 10.11
N GLY A 85 21.72 12.25 10.36
CA GLY A 85 22.16 11.78 11.65
C GLY A 85 22.54 12.92 12.60
N PRO A 86 22.69 12.65 13.93
CA PRO A 86 23.03 13.68 14.92
C PRO A 86 24.43 14.25 14.78
N ASP A 87 25.29 13.57 14.04
CA ASP A 87 26.68 13.96 13.70
C ASP A 87 26.77 14.86 12.47
N GLY A 88 25.63 15.20 11.84
CA GLY A 88 25.56 16.01 10.63
C GLY A 88 25.93 15.27 9.34
N THR A 89 26.01 13.93 9.37
CA THR A 89 26.15 13.11 8.17
C THR A 89 24.83 12.44 7.81
N TRP A 90 24.65 12.19 6.52
CA TRP A 90 23.45 11.53 6.00
C TRP A 90 23.52 10.02 6.22
N ARG A 91 22.36 9.43 6.44
CA ARG A 91 22.14 7.98 6.51
C ARG A 91 21.22 7.54 5.38
N ILE A 92 21.50 6.37 4.83
CA ILE A 92 20.58 5.62 3.96
C ILE A 92 20.54 4.18 4.45
N THR A 93 19.47 3.47 4.12
CA THR A 93 19.45 2.02 4.31
C THR A 93 19.12 1.29 3.01
N ILE A 94 19.70 0.08 2.89
CA ILE A 94 19.57 -0.79 1.71
C ILE A 94 19.09 -2.16 2.19
N GLY A 95 18.10 -2.71 1.49
CA GLY A 95 17.59 -4.05 1.76
C GLY A 95 18.57 -5.14 1.33
N SER A 96 18.63 -6.19 2.11
CA SER A 96 19.49 -7.34 1.87
C SER A 96 18.99 -8.58 2.62
N ARG A 97 19.76 -9.66 2.52
CA ARG A 97 19.55 -10.91 3.23
C ARG A 97 20.84 -11.42 3.85
N HIS A 98 20.76 -12.01 5.04
CA HIS A 98 21.85 -12.70 5.68
C HIS A 98 21.50 -14.18 5.90
N ASN A 99 22.49 -15.06 5.68
CA ASN A 99 22.32 -16.51 5.87
C ASN A 99 21.06 -17.11 5.20
N LYS A 100 20.71 -16.64 4.01
CA LYS A 100 19.59 -17.11 3.16
C LYS A 100 18.18 -16.94 3.73
N SER A 101 18.01 -16.56 4.99
CA SER A 101 16.69 -16.52 5.62
C SER A 101 16.43 -15.31 6.49
N VAL A 102 17.46 -14.52 6.82
CA VAL A 102 17.32 -13.36 7.70
C VAL A 102 17.27 -12.11 6.85
N GLY A 103 16.10 -11.47 6.77
CA GLY A 103 15.99 -10.17 6.14
C GLY A 103 16.68 -9.12 6.98
N ILE A 104 17.46 -8.25 6.34
CA ILE A 104 18.25 -7.22 7.00
C ILE A 104 18.17 -5.88 6.25
N SER A 105 18.48 -4.83 6.98
CA SER A 105 18.58 -3.46 6.48
C SER A 105 19.94 -2.90 6.84
N LEU A 106 20.82 -2.76 5.82
CA LEU A 106 22.20 -2.26 5.95
C LEU A 106 22.19 -0.73 5.99
N VAL A 107 22.94 -0.12 6.90
CA VAL A 107 23.03 1.34 7.01
C VAL A 107 24.36 1.85 6.46
N TYR A 108 24.29 2.85 5.61
CA TYR A 108 25.43 3.58 5.11
C TYR A 108 25.38 5.04 5.52
N GLN A 109 26.53 5.62 5.76
CA GLN A 109 26.67 7.06 5.98
C GLN A 109 27.41 7.75 4.83
N THR A 110 27.08 9.02 4.62
CA THR A 110 27.73 9.88 3.63
C THR A 110 27.67 11.35 4.03
N SER A 111 28.66 12.13 3.61
CA SER A 111 28.64 13.59 3.71
C SER A 111 28.41 14.27 2.35
N ASN A 112 28.48 13.55 1.23
CA ASN A 112 28.56 14.13 -0.12
C ASN A 112 27.81 13.35 -1.20
N PHE A 113 27.15 12.25 -0.87
CA PHE A 113 26.42 11.33 -1.76
C PHE A 113 27.28 10.66 -2.87
N THR A 114 28.58 10.89 -2.90
CA THR A 114 29.49 10.27 -3.87
C THR A 114 30.40 9.22 -3.25
N THR A 115 30.52 9.23 -1.93
CA THR A 115 31.29 8.25 -1.16
C THR A 115 30.48 7.82 0.06
N TYR A 116 30.48 6.53 0.34
CA TYR A 116 29.67 5.92 1.39
C TYR A 116 30.53 5.01 2.27
N GLU A 117 30.22 5.00 3.57
CA GLU A 117 30.80 4.10 4.53
C GLU A 117 29.68 3.22 5.13
N LEU A 118 29.89 1.88 5.09
CA LEU A 118 29.00 0.94 5.76
C LEU A 118 29.21 1.04 7.28
N LEU A 119 28.13 1.32 8.01
CA LEU A 119 28.16 1.34 9.47
C LEU A 119 28.22 -0.08 10.05
N GLU A 120 28.81 -0.21 11.23
CA GLU A 120 28.86 -1.49 11.92
C GLU A 120 27.48 -1.93 12.38
N GLY A 121 27.10 -3.15 12.04
CA GLY A 121 25.80 -3.74 12.36
C GLY A 121 24.76 -3.50 11.27
N VAL A 122 23.49 -3.52 11.67
CA VAL A 122 22.32 -3.32 10.77
C VAL A 122 21.31 -2.43 11.48
N LEU A 123 20.49 -1.71 10.74
CA LEU A 123 19.36 -0.97 11.31
C LEU A 123 18.40 -1.92 12.03
N HIS A 124 18.07 -3.05 11.37
CA HIS A 124 17.21 -4.09 11.90
C HIS A 124 17.40 -5.41 11.14
N ALA A 125 17.03 -6.52 11.79
CA ALA A 125 17.11 -7.85 11.20
C ALA A 125 16.01 -8.76 11.76
N VAL A 126 15.34 -9.54 10.88
CA VAL A 126 14.28 -10.47 11.29
C VAL A 126 14.51 -11.85 10.66
N PRO A 127 14.73 -12.88 11.47
CA PRO A 127 14.89 -14.25 10.96
C PRO A 127 13.61 -14.78 10.28
N GLY A 128 13.77 -15.54 9.21
CA GLY A 128 12.67 -16.21 8.51
C GLY A 128 11.91 -15.33 7.53
N THR A 129 12.39 -14.11 7.25
CA THR A 129 11.70 -13.16 6.36
C THR A 129 12.33 -13.02 4.98
N GLY A 130 13.40 -13.78 4.69
CA GLY A 130 14.02 -13.85 3.37
C GLY A 130 14.69 -12.54 2.91
N MET A 131 14.71 -12.28 1.62
CA MET A 131 15.27 -11.05 1.05
C MET A 131 14.30 -9.86 1.24
N TRP A 132 14.84 -8.76 1.77
CA TRP A 132 14.13 -7.50 1.90
C TRP A 132 14.38 -6.59 0.69
N GLU A 133 13.31 -6.31 -0.03
CA GLU A 133 13.26 -5.33 -1.12
C GLU A 133 12.57 -4.06 -0.66
N CYS A 134 12.75 -3.00 -1.40
CA CYS A 134 12.04 -1.73 -1.22
C CYS A 134 11.92 -1.32 0.26
N VAL A 135 13.01 -1.51 1.02
CA VAL A 135 13.02 -1.06 2.42
C VAL A 135 12.70 0.41 2.48
N ASP A 136 11.82 0.78 3.40
CA ASP A 136 11.45 2.17 3.64
C ASP A 136 11.52 2.46 5.13
N PHE A 137 12.06 3.63 5.46
CA PHE A 137 12.29 4.03 6.85
C PHE A 137 11.93 5.49 7.03
N TYR A 138 10.93 5.77 7.85
CA TYR A 138 10.43 7.13 7.98
C TYR A 138 9.76 7.39 9.34
N PRO A 139 9.79 8.66 9.82
CA PRO A 139 9.14 9.07 11.06
C PRO A 139 7.64 9.28 10.89
N VAL A 140 6.90 9.06 11.99
CA VAL A 140 5.48 9.39 12.15
C VAL A 140 5.26 10.08 13.50
N ALA A 141 4.45 11.14 13.52
CA ALA A 141 4.09 11.82 14.76
C ALA A 141 2.99 11.07 15.51
N ILE A 142 3.19 10.81 16.80
CA ILE A 142 2.20 10.11 17.65
C ILE A 142 0.88 10.88 17.72
N ASN A 143 0.94 12.20 17.79
CA ASN A 143 -0.23 13.08 17.85
C ASN A 143 -0.16 14.14 16.73
N GLY A 144 -0.10 13.69 15.48
CA GLY A 144 0.01 14.56 14.32
C GLY A 144 -0.99 14.25 13.23
N SER A 145 -1.38 15.27 12.48
CA SER A 145 -2.21 15.16 11.27
C SER A 145 -1.42 15.40 9.99
N THR A 146 -0.10 15.63 10.11
CA THR A 146 0.84 15.91 9.01
C THR A 146 1.94 14.87 8.97
N GLY A 147 2.53 14.67 7.80
CA GLY A 147 3.77 13.93 7.65
C GLY A 147 4.95 14.66 8.26
N LEU A 148 6.05 13.97 8.45
CA LEU A 148 7.30 14.51 8.97
C LEU A 148 8.40 14.38 7.92
N ASP A 149 9.34 15.32 7.95
CA ASP A 149 10.61 15.21 7.23
C ASP A 149 11.32 13.91 7.63
N THR A 150 11.98 13.26 6.68
CA THR A 150 12.60 11.94 6.89
C THR A 150 13.67 11.97 7.99
N SER A 151 14.28 13.13 8.25
CA SER A 151 15.27 13.31 9.31
C SER A 151 14.68 13.59 10.70
N ALA A 152 13.36 13.70 10.82
CA ALA A 152 12.74 14.02 12.11
C ALA A 152 12.87 12.84 13.10
N HIS A 153 13.31 13.13 14.33
CA HIS A 153 13.42 12.16 15.42
C HIS A 153 13.21 12.84 16.78
N GLY A 154 13.05 12.06 17.84
CA GLY A 154 12.95 12.57 19.20
C GLY A 154 11.58 12.32 19.86
N ALA A 155 11.27 13.10 20.90
CA ALA A 155 10.06 12.90 21.70
C ALA A 155 8.78 13.11 20.87
N GLY A 156 7.81 12.19 21.03
CA GLY A 156 6.54 12.24 20.29
C GLY A 156 6.62 11.71 18.85
N ILE A 157 7.77 11.14 18.45
CA ILE A 157 8.00 10.56 17.14
C ILE A 157 8.26 9.05 17.27
N LYS A 158 7.60 8.27 16.42
CA LYS A 158 7.91 6.87 16.15
C LYS A 158 8.49 6.75 14.74
N HIS A 159 9.10 5.61 14.45
CA HIS A 159 9.57 5.32 13.10
C HIS A 159 8.91 4.04 12.59
N VAL A 160 8.47 4.11 11.36
CA VAL A 160 8.01 2.95 10.59
C VAL A 160 9.21 2.38 9.87
N LEU A 161 9.44 1.08 10.02
CA LEU A 161 10.29 0.29 9.15
C LEU A 161 9.39 -0.60 8.31
N LYS A 162 9.53 -0.54 7.00
CA LYS A 162 8.77 -1.34 6.03
C LYS A 162 9.74 -2.12 5.15
N ALA A 163 9.39 -3.35 4.82
CA ALA A 163 10.09 -4.12 3.81
C ALA A 163 9.10 -4.87 2.91
N SER A 164 9.44 -4.98 1.64
CA SER A 164 8.82 -5.90 0.68
C SER A 164 9.56 -7.23 0.76
N LEU A 165 8.85 -8.32 1.06
CA LEU A 165 9.47 -9.63 1.15
C LEU A 165 9.49 -10.30 -0.22
N ASP A 166 10.66 -10.51 -0.80
CA ASP A 166 10.81 -11.11 -2.12
C ASP A 166 10.17 -12.50 -2.21
N ASP A 167 10.36 -13.32 -1.18
CA ASP A 167 9.86 -14.70 -1.16
C ASP A 167 8.33 -14.80 -1.17
N THR A 168 7.60 -13.82 -0.62
CA THR A 168 6.13 -13.86 -0.48
C THR A 168 5.40 -12.83 -1.32
N LYS A 169 6.12 -11.87 -1.89
CA LYS A 169 5.57 -10.70 -2.60
C LYS A 169 4.52 -9.96 -1.76
N ARG A 170 4.89 -9.67 -0.49
CA ARG A 170 4.07 -8.95 0.48
C ARG A 170 4.87 -7.82 1.10
N ASP A 171 4.22 -6.67 1.27
CA ASP A 171 4.76 -5.53 1.98
C ASP A 171 4.36 -5.58 3.46
N HIS A 172 5.36 -5.66 4.33
CA HIS A 172 5.17 -5.66 5.78
C HIS A 172 5.75 -4.40 6.40
N TYR A 173 5.16 -3.96 7.50
CA TYR A 173 5.69 -2.86 8.30
C TYR A 173 5.56 -3.14 9.80
N ALA A 174 6.36 -2.45 10.56
CA ALA A 174 6.20 -2.35 12.01
C ALA A 174 6.53 -0.92 12.47
N ILE A 175 6.01 -0.56 13.64
CA ILE A 175 6.25 0.73 14.28
C ILE A 175 7.18 0.52 15.47
N GLY A 176 8.13 1.42 15.64
CA GLY A 176 9.12 1.29 16.69
C GLY A 176 9.87 2.57 17.02
N VAL A 177 10.95 2.42 17.73
CA VAL A 177 11.83 3.49 18.16
C VAL A 177 13.17 3.40 17.44
N TYR A 178 13.61 4.51 16.88
CA TYR A 178 14.93 4.68 16.32
C TYR A 178 15.85 5.37 17.32
N ASP A 179 17.01 4.76 17.55
CA ASP A 179 18.12 5.36 18.31
C ASP A 179 19.13 5.98 17.32
N PRO A 180 19.18 7.31 17.19
CA PRO A 180 20.06 7.96 16.21
C PRO A 180 21.54 7.94 16.62
N VAL A 181 21.87 7.51 17.85
CA VAL A 181 23.26 7.41 18.31
C VAL A 181 23.90 6.09 17.86
N THR A 182 23.11 5.02 17.86
CA THR A 182 23.55 3.68 17.48
C THR A 182 23.11 3.25 16.11
N ASP A 183 22.33 4.09 15.41
CA ASP A 183 21.68 3.79 14.14
C ASP A 183 20.91 2.46 14.15
N LYS A 184 20.18 2.20 15.24
CA LYS A 184 19.36 1.00 15.43
C LYS A 184 17.88 1.34 15.58
N TRP A 185 17.05 0.50 15.00
CA TRP A 185 15.62 0.56 15.18
C TRP A 185 15.11 -0.69 15.91
N THR A 186 14.15 -0.49 16.83
CA THR A 186 13.56 -1.57 17.62
C THR A 186 12.04 -1.49 17.52
N PRO A 187 11.32 -2.57 17.16
CA PRO A 187 9.87 -2.58 17.10
C PRO A 187 9.26 -2.42 18.49
N ASP A 188 8.15 -1.71 18.58
CA ASP A 188 7.38 -1.58 19.83
C ASP A 188 6.82 -2.94 20.28
N ASN A 189 6.44 -3.79 19.32
CA ASN A 189 5.97 -5.14 19.58
C ASN A 189 6.78 -6.15 18.74
N PRO A 190 7.72 -6.90 19.35
CA PRO A 190 8.51 -7.90 18.63
C PRO A 190 7.69 -9.07 18.03
N LYS A 191 6.43 -9.26 18.45
CA LYS A 191 5.54 -10.27 17.87
C LYS A 191 4.85 -9.79 16.58
N GLU A 192 4.91 -8.51 16.32
CA GLU A 192 4.39 -7.85 15.11
C GLU A 192 5.50 -7.15 14.32
N ASP A 193 6.68 -7.74 14.31
CA ASP A 193 7.85 -7.21 13.62
C ASP A 193 7.70 -7.27 12.09
N VAL A 194 8.60 -6.61 11.37
CA VAL A 194 8.62 -6.58 9.90
C VAL A 194 8.70 -8.00 9.34
N GLY A 195 7.74 -8.34 8.48
CA GLY A 195 7.63 -9.68 7.89
C GLY A 195 6.88 -10.71 8.73
N ILE A 196 6.50 -10.38 9.97
CA ILE A 196 5.76 -11.27 10.88
C ILE A 196 4.34 -10.75 11.12
N GLY A 197 4.20 -9.44 11.32
CA GLY A 197 2.97 -8.81 11.76
C GLY A 197 2.18 -8.16 10.64
N LEU A 198 2.07 -6.83 10.71
CA LEU A 198 1.17 -6.05 9.87
C LEU A 198 1.65 -5.95 8.42
N GLN A 199 0.70 -6.00 7.50
CA GLN A 199 0.93 -5.72 6.09
C GLN A 199 0.52 -4.28 5.75
N VAL A 200 1.21 -3.68 4.78
CA VAL A 200 0.86 -2.37 4.24
C VAL A 200 -0.50 -2.44 3.53
N ASP A 201 -0.73 -3.52 2.79
CA ASP A 201 -1.97 -3.80 2.09
C ASP A 201 -2.20 -5.32 2.07
N TYR A 202 -3.43 -5.75 2.25
CA TYR A 202 -3.77 -7.17 2.37
C TYR A 202 -4.23 -7.79 1.04
N GLY A 203 -4.12 -7.05 -0.07
CA GLY A 203 -4.51 -7.45 -1.41
C GLY A 203 -3.34 -7.69 -2.36
N ARG A 204 -3.48 -7.26 -3.59
CA ARG A 204 -2.51 -7.37 -4.70
C ARG A 204 -1.59 -6.16 -4.78
N TYR A 205 -0.87 -5.89 -3.71
CA TYR A 205 -0.04 -4.72 -3.52
C TYR A 205 1.39 -5.12 -3.15
N TYR A 206 2.37 -4.50 -3.78
CA TYR A 206 3.77 -4.82 -3.56
C TYR A 206 4.72 -3.67 -3.87
N ALA A 207 5.98 -3.81 -3.43
CA ALA A 207 7.13 -2.96 -3.76
C ALA A 207 6.88 -1.46 -3.51
N SER A 208 6.14 -1.15 -2.43
CA SER A 208 5.79 0.22 -2.11
C SER A 208 6.95 1.00 -1.51
N LYS A 209 6.93 2.31 -1.74
CA LYS A 209 7.84 3.27 -1.10
C LYS A 209 7.11 4.57 -0.81
N THR A 210 7.63 5.31 0.18
CA THR A 210 7.12 6.63 0.54
C THR A 210 8.11 7.73 0.21
N PHE A 211 7.61 8.94 0.09
CA PHE A 211 8.39 10.16 0.13
C PHE A 211 7.69 11.23 0.97
N TYR A 212 8.45 12.18 1.48
CA TYR A 212 7.91 13.34 2.17
C TYR A 212 7.67 14.47 1.19
N ASP A 213 6.41 14.87 1.03
CA ASP A 213 6.03 16.07 0.30
C ASP A 213 6.10 17.27 1.25
N GLN A 214 7.19 18.02 1.18
CA GLN A 214 7.42 19.17 2.05
C GLN A 214 6.46 20.33 1.80
N ASN A 215 5.93 20.47 0.57
CA ASN A 215 5.04 21.57 0.23
C ASN A 215 3.67 21.42 0.92
N THR A 216 3.19 20.19 1.03
CA THR A 216 1.90 19.86 1.65
C THR A 216 2.05 19.22 3.02
N GLN A 217 3.28 19.00 3.48
CA GLN A 217 3.62 18.32 4.73
C GLN A 217 2.94 16.97 4.88
N ARG A 218 3.02 16.15 3.83
CA ARG A 218 2.44 14.81 3.80
C ARG A 218 3.51 13.76 3.53
N ARG A 219 3.35 12.58 4.14
CA ARG A 219 4.07 11.36 3.73
C ARG A 219 3.19 10.66 2.72
N ILE A 220 3.68 10.51 1.49
CA ILE A 220 2.94 9.92 0.38
C ILE A 220 3.51 8.54 0.09
N LEU A 221 2.64 7.55 0.03
CA LEU A 221 2.93 6.15 -0.28
C LEU A 221 2.43 5.81 -1.69
N TRP A 222 3.29 5.20 -2.48
CA TRP A 222 2.97 4.59 -3.76
C TRP A 222 3.25 3.10 -3.73
N GLY A 223 2.41 2.31 -4.39
CA GLY A 223 2.57 0.87 -4.50
C GLY A 223 2.23 0.35 -5.88
N TRP A 224 2.75 -0.82 -6.17
CA TRP A 224 2.54 -1.54 -7.42
C TRP A 224 1.43 -2.58 -7.23
N ILE A 225 0.57 -2.73 -8.25
CA ILE A 225 -0.47 -3.75 -8.30
C ILE A 225 -0.02 -4.85 -9.27
N ASN A 226 0.17 -6.05 -8.75
CA ASN A 226 0.49 -7.22 -9.56
C ASN A 226 -0.70 -7.65 -10.42
N GLU A 227 -0.44 -7.95 -11.69
CA GLU A 227 -1.42 -8.62 -12.54
C GLU A 227 -1.78 -10.01 -12.00
N THR A 228 -2.99 -10.46 -12.29
CA THR A 228 -3.50 -11.78 -11.93
C THR A 228 -4.09 -12.55 -13.13
N ASP A 229 -3.98 -11.97 -14.33
CA ASP A 229 -4.16 -12.60 -15.61
C ASP A 229 -2.85 -13.30 -16.08
N THR A 230 -2.80 -13.75 -17.31
CA THR A 230 -1.64 -14.47 -17.84
C THR A 230 -0.64 -13.54 -18.53
N GLU A 231 0.61 -14.00 -18.66
CA GLU A 231 1.63 -13.29 -19.46
C GLU A 231 1.16 -13.09 -20.92
N THR A 232 0.37 -14.02 -21.48
CA THR A 232 -0.22 -13.85 -22.82
C THR A 232 -1.15 -12.64 -22.87
N ASP A 233 -1.98 -12.45 -21.82
CA ASP A 233 -2.87 -11.29 -21.74
C ASP A 233 -2.08 -9.98 -21.63
N ASP A 234 -0.95 -9.99 -20.91
CA ASP A 234 -0.05 -8.83 -20.83
C ASP A 234 0.56 -8.49 -22.19
N LEU A 235 1.00 -9.49 -22.94
CA LEU A 235 1.51 -9.32 -24.30
C LEU A 235 0.45 -8.80 -25.25
N ASP A 236 -0.77 -9.32 -25.17
CA ASP A 236 -1.91 -8.88 -26.00
C ASP A 236 -2.35 -7.45 -25.67
N LYS A 237 -2.31 -7.04 -24.39
CA LYS A 237 -2.55 -5.65 -23.95
C LYS A 237 -1.42 -4.71 -24.39
N GLY A 238 -0.19 -5.22 -24.50
CA GLY A 238 1.02 -4.43 -24.72
C GLY A 238 1.55 -3.72 -23.47
N TRP A 239 1.06 -4.09 -22.28
CA TRP A 239 1.53 -3.57 -20.98
C TRP A 239 1.17 -4.54 -19.85
N ALA A 240 1.89 -4.42 -18.73
CA ALA A 240 1.63 -5.16 -17.50
C ALA A 240 1.79 -4.25 -16.29
N SER A 241 0.99 -4.51 -15.27
CA SER A 241 1.03 -3.86 -13.97
C SER A 241 0.58 -2.40 -13.97
N VAL A 242 0.08 -1.98 -12.84
CA VAL A 242 -0.40 -0.61 -12.61
C VAL A 242 -0.01 -0.16 -11.21
N GLN A 243 -0.04 1.15 -10.98
CA GLN A 243 0.16 1.71 -9.64
C GLN A 243 -1.20 1.94 -8.97
N THR A 244 -1.19 1.85 -7.63
CA THR A 244 -2.34 2.25 -6.80
C THR A 244 -2.53 3.77 -6.83
N ILE A 245 -3.68 4.24 -6.32
CA ILE A 245 -3.83 5.64 -5.93
C ILE A 245 -2.76 5.98 -4.88
N PRO A 246 -2.10 7.16 -4.98
CA PRO A 246 -1.20 7.61 -3.92
C PRO A 246 -1.95 7.81 -2.61
N ARG A 247 -1.33 7.41 -1.50
CA ARG A 247 -1.92 7.42 -0.17
C ARG A 247 -1.11 8.28 0.77
N LYS A 248 -1.76 9.11 1.57
CA LYS A 248 -1.10 9.74 2.71
C LYS A 248 -1.01 8.74 3.86
N VAL A 249 0.09 8.81 4.61
CA VAL A 249 0.37 7.93 5.73
C VAL A 249 0.46 8.73 7.02
N LEU A 250 -0.25 8.28 8.06
CA LEU A 250 -0.24 8.85 9.40
C LEU A 250 -0.15 7.71 10.44
N TYR A 251 0.24 8.07 11.66
CA TYR A 251 0.17 7.17 12.80
C TYR A 251 -1.26 7.05 13.31
N ASP A 252 -1.72 5.85 13.61
CA ASP A 252 -3.00 5.63 14.28
C ASP A 252 -2.85 5.69 15.80
N ASN A 253 -3.11 6.84 16.37
CA ASN A 253 -3.02 7.06 17.81
C ASN A 253 -4.08 6.30 18.63
N LYS A 254 -5.14 5.79 17.99
CA LYS A 254 -6.16 4.99 18.67
C LYS A 254 -5.70 3.57 18.91
N THR A 255 -5.06 2.95 17.92
CA THR A 255 -4.52 1.59 18.07
C THR A 255 -3.13 1.57 18.69
N GLY A 256 -2.32 2.60 18.43
CA GLY A 256 -0.92 2.65 18.85
C GLY A 256 0.02 1.71 18.07
N THR A 257 -0.51 0.89 17.17
CA THR A 257 0.24 -0.16 16.45
C THR A 257 0.09 -0.06 14.93
N ASN A 258 -0.90 0.69 14.42
CA ASN A 258 -1.16 0.77 12.99
C ASN A 258 -0.73 2.12 12.41
N ILE A 259 -0.47 2.12 11.11
CA ILE A 259 -0.53 3.33 10.29
C ILE A 259 -1.94 3.47 9.73
N LEU A 260 -2.36 4.72 9.48
CA LEU A 260 -3.54 5.04 8.67
C LEU A 260 -3.07 5.36 7.26
N GLN A 261 -3.71 4.76 6.28
CA GLN A 261 -3.47 5.02 4.87
C GLN A 261 -4.74 5.53 4.23
N TRP A 262 -4.71 6.71 3.64
CA TRP A 262 -5.89 7.30 3.02
C TRP A 262 -5.56 7.90 1.66
N PRO A 263 -6.43 7.74 0.65
CA PRO A 263 -6.23 8.37 -0.65
C PRO A 263 -5.93 9.86 -0.51
N VAL A 264 -4.99 10.36 -1.29
CA VAL A 264 -4.69 11.79 -1.31
C VAL A 264 -5.90 12.60 -1.76
N GLU A 265 -6.02 13.82 -1.26
CA GLU A 265 -7.17 14.69 -1.50
C GLU A 265 -7.33 15.07 -2.97
N GLU A 266 -6.27 15.03 -3.75
CA GLU A 266 -6.26 15.32 -5.19
C GLU A 266 -7.21 14.42 -5.99
N ILE A 267 -7.45 13.17 -5.53
CA ILE A 267 -8.43 12.26 -6.13
C ILE A 267 -9.84 12.84 -6.12
N GLU A 268 -10.16 13.67 -5.13
CA GLU A 268 -11.48 14.29 -5.02
C GLU A 268 -11.75 15.31 -6.15
N SER A 269 -10.72 15.79 -6.83
CA SER A 269 -10.87 16.63 -8.02
C SER A 269 -11.49 15.88 -9.22
N LEU A 270 -11.45 14.56 -9.20
CA LEU A 270 -12.08 13.70 -10.21
C LEU A 270 -13.57 13.46 -9.93
N ARG A 271 -14.09 13.84 -8.76
CA ARG A 271 -15.48 13.64 -8.41
C ARG A 271 -16.41 14.46 -9.31
N LEU A 272 -17.39 13.78 -9.88
CA LEU A 272 -18.48 14.36 -10.66
C LEU A 272 -19.76 14.46 -9.79
N ARG A 273 -20.85 13.93 -10.29
CA ARG A 273 -22.12 13.86 -9.59
C ARG A 273 -22.03 12.97 -8.34
N SER A 274 -22.71 13.36 -7.27
CA SER A 274 -22.85 12.50 -6.08
C SER A 274 -24.28 12.09 -5.85
N THR A 275 -24.46 10.88 -5.30
CA THR A 275 -25.72 10.35 -4.80
C THR A 275 -25.54 9.96 -3.33
N ALA A 276 -26.48 10.34 -2.49
CA ALA A 276 -26.46 10.00 -1.07
C ALA A 276 -27.64 9.09 -0.72
N PHE A 277 -27.38 8.11 0.13
CA PHE A 277 -28.36 7.20 0.69
C PHE A 277 -28.25 7.26 2.21
N THR A 278 -29.37 7.51 2.88
CA THR A 278 -29.38 7.67 4.33
C THR A 278 -30.21 6.56 4.95
N GLU A 279 -29.62 5.88 5.93
CA GLU A 279 -30.33 4.93 6.80
C GLU A 279 -31.07 3.79 6.07
N ILE A 280 -30.50 3.27 4.97
CA ILE A 280 -31.06 2.09 4.32
C ILE A 280 -30.92 0.90 5.27
N VAL A 281 -32.04 0.25 5.58
CA VAL A 281 -32.06 -0.97 6.39
C VAL A 281 -32.01 -2.19 5.47
N VAL A 282 -31.00 -3.02 5.65
CA VAL A 282 -30.80 -4.28 4.91
C VAL A 282 -30.99 -5.44 5.86
N GLY A 283 -32.07 -6.18 5.68
CA GLY A 283 -32.38 -7.37 6.51
C GLY A 283 -31.45 -8.56 6.22
N PRO A 284 -31.46 -9.58 7.09
CA PRO A 284 -30.66 -10.80 6.90
C PRO A 284 -30.92 -11.48 5.54
N GLY A 285 -29.83 -11.83 4.85
CA GLY A 285 -29.88 -12.50 3.54
C GLY A 285 -30.34 -11.61 2.37
N SER A 286 -30.37 -10.30 2.54
CA SER A 286 -30.89 -9.36 1.54
C SER A 286 -29.77 -8.69 0.73
N VAL A 287 -30.11 -8.39 -0.54
CA VAL A 287 -29.28 -7.58 -1.45
C VAL A 287 -30.17 -6.44 -1.96
N VAL A 288 -29.67 -5.21 -1.89
CA VAL A 288 -30.39 -3.99 -2.26
C VAL A 288 -29.62 -3.27 -3.37
N PRO A 289 -30.19 -3.08 -4.56
CA PRO A 289 -29.56 -2.31 -5.62
C PRO A 289 -29.50 -0.83 -5.25
N LEU A 290 -28.38 -0.19 -5.63
CA LEU A 290 -28.20 1.25 -5.50
C LEU A 290 -28.26 1.87 -6.90
N ASP A 291 -29.24 2.71 -7.14
CA ASP A 291 -29.40 3.40 -8.42
C ASP A 291 -28.49 4.64 -8.48
N ILE A 292 -27.33 4.47 -9.08
CA ILE A 292 -26.29 5.50 -9.18
C ILE A 292 -25.84 5.80 -10.61
N GLY A 293 -26.44 5.16 -11.62
CA GLY A 293 -25.99 5.26 -13.01
C GLY A 293 -24.83 4.32 -13.33
N GLN A 294 -23.72 4.85 -13.84
CA GLN A 294 -22.54 4.02 -14.15
C GLN A 294 -21.77 3.68 -12.89
N ALA A 295 -21.29 2.43 -12.78
CA ALA A 295 -20.64 1.91 -11.57
C ALA A 295 -19.22 1.37 -11.82
N THR A 296 -18.55 1.85 -12.88
CA THR A 296 -17.19 1.41 -13.23
C THR A 296 -16.09 2.32 -12.68
N GLN A 297 -16.41 3.58 -12.35
CA GLN A 297 -15.46 4.53 -11.74
C GLN A 297 -16.19 5.28 -10.62
N LEU A 298 -15.90 4.91 -9.37
CA LEU A 298 -16.61 5.40 -8.18
C LEU A 298 -15.66 5.72 -7.04
N ASP A 299 -16.04 6.73 -6.26
CA ASP A 299 -15.54 6.98 -4.90
C ASP A 299 -16.72 6.81 -3.93
N ILE A 300 -16.69 5.76 -3.13
CA ILE A 300 -17.77 5.35 -2.24
C ILE A 300 -17.32 5.52 -0.80
N PHE A 301 -18.05 6.31 -0.03
CA PHE A 301 -17.91 6.37 1.41
C PHE A 301 -19.15 5.74 2.04
N ALA A 302 -18.97 4.71 2.88
CA ALA A 302 -20.05 3.97 3.49
C ALA A 302 -19.82 3.78 4.99
N GLU A 303 -20.87 3.99 5.77
CA GLU A 303 -20.95 3.72 7.20
C GLU A 303 -22.06 2.71 7.46
N PHE A 304 -21.77 1.76 8.35
CA PHE A 304 -22.73 0.72 8.73
C PHE A 304 -22.89 0.65 10.24
N GLU A 305 -24.10 0.39 10.67
CA GLU A 305 -24.48 0.06 12.05
C GLU A 305 -25.23 -1.27 12.03
N ILE A 306 -25.00 -2.12 13.02
CA ILE A 306 -25.71 -3.39 13.16
C ILE A 306 -26.71 -3.32 14.31
N GLU A 307 -27.92 -3.85 14.07
CA GLU A 307 -28.96 -4.04 15.07
C GLU A 307 -29.15 -5.54 15.26
N ILE A 308 -28.81 -6.05 16.45
CA ILE A 308 -28.90 -7.47 16.78
C ILE A 308 -30.38 -7.84 16.97
N ILE A 309 -30.85 -8.83 16.21
CA ILE A 309 -32.25 -9.31 16.22
C ILE A 309 -32.39 -10.74 16.71
N SER A 310 -31.28 -11.46 16.92
CA SER A 310 -31.27 -12.82 17.48
C SER A 310 -30.02 -13.08 18.31
N GLU A 311 -30.08 -14.09 19.20
CA GLU A 311 -28.90 -14.50 19.98
C GLU A 311 -27.74 -14.91 19.07
N THR A 312 -26.57 -14.42 19.40
CA THR A 312 -25.34 -14.70 18.66
C THR A 312 -24.52 -15.76 19.40
N LYS A 313 -24.10 -16.80 18.69
CA LYS A 313 -23.23 -17.85 19.21
C LYS A 313 -21.77 -17.58 18.83
N HIS A 314 -20.87 -18.25 19.51
CA HIS A 314 -19.48 -18.34 19.12
C HIS A 314 -19.32 -18.95 17.74
N GLU A 315 -18.57 -18.30 16.87
CA GLU A 315 -18.30 -18.77 15.52
C GLU A 315 -16.81 -18.54 15.18
N LYS A 316 -16.21 -19.49 14.52
CA LYS A 316 -14.86 -19.32 13.95
C LYS A 316 -14.99 -18.97 12.47
N TYR A 317 -14.90 -17.69 12.16
CA TYR A 317 -14.90 -17.21 10.79
C TYR A 317 -13.71 -16.28 10.56
N GLY A 318 -13.31 -16.16 9.32
CA GLY A 318 -12.32 -15.23 8.81
C GLY A 318 -12.72 -14.78 7.41
N CYS A 319 -11.77 -14.24 6.65
CA CYS A 319 -12.03 -13.86 5.27
C CYS A 319 -12.12 -15.06 4.32
N SER A 320 -11.43 -16.17 4.61
CA SER A 320 -11.25 -17.31 3.68
C SER A 320 -12.53 -17.95 3.13
N GLY A 321 -13.62 -17.91 3.88
CA GLY A 321 -14.91 -18.40 3.44
C GLY A 321 -15.67 -17.47 2.48
N GLY A 322 -15.11 -16.31 2.16
CA GLY A 322 -15.73 -15.33 1.26
C GLY A 322 -17.05 -14.75 1.77
N ALA A 323 -17.72 -14.00 0.92
CA ALA A 323 -18.98 -13.34 1.24
C ALA A 323 -20.19 -14.32 1.32
N VAL A 324 -20.01 -15.56 0.91
CA VAL A 324 -21.08 -16.60 0.94
C VAL A 324 -21.22 -17.26 2.29
N ASP A 325 -20.14 -17.35 3.08
CA ASP A 325 -20.20 -17.91 4.43
C ASP A 325 -20.96 -16.97 5.37
N ARG A 326 -22.04 -17.48 5.95
CA ARG A 326 -22.95 -16.73 6.79
C ARG A 326 -22.62 -16.92 8.27
N SER A 327 -22.51 -15.82 8.99
CA SER A 327 -22.39 -15.82 10.45
C SER A 327 -23.53 -15.01 11.08
N ALA A 328 -23.63 -15.01 12.40
CA ALA A 328 -24.67 -14.26 13.08
C ALA A 328 -24.57 -12.75 12.83
N LEU A 329 -23.35 -12.18 12.85
CA LEU A 329 -23.09 -10.74 12.75
C LEU A 329 -22.64 -10.27 11.36
N GLY A 330 -22.35 -11.19 10.42
CA GLY A 330 -21.85 -10.84 9.10
C GLY A 330 -21.94 -11.99 8.09
N PRO A 331 -21.41 -11.81 6.88
CA PRO A 331 -20.82 -10.58 6.33
C PRO A 331 -21.86 -9.58 5.85
N PHE A 332 -21.47 -8.30 5.80
CA PHE A 332 -22.25 -7.24 5.19
C PHE A 332 -21.34 -6.15 4.57
N GLY A 333 -21.83 -5.47 3.55
CA GLY A 333 -21.05 -4.44 2.85
C GLY A 333 -21.58 -4.13 1.46
N LEU A 334 -20.67 -4.02 0.52
CA LEU A 334 -20.91 -3.62 -0.86
C LEU A 334 -20.62 -4.78 -1.83
N LEU A 335 -21.41 -4.89 -2.90
CA LEU A 335 -21.07 -5.64 -4.09
C LEU A 335 -20.70 -4.63 -5.16
N VAL A 336 -19.41 -4.45 -5.43
CA VAL A 336 -18.91 -3.54 -6.45
C VAL A 336 -18.62 -4.29 -7.73
N VAL A 337 -18.62 -3.57 -8.86
CA VAL A 337 -18.41 -4.14 -10.19
C VAL A 337 -19.22 -5.43 -10.33
N ALA A 338 -20.53 -5.32 -10.09
CA ALA A 338 -21.46 -6.44 -10.18
C ALA A 338 -22.33 -6.32 -11.43
N ASP A 339 -22.66 -7.45 -12.09
CA ASP A 339 -23.68 -7.45 -13.14
C ASP A 339 -25.09 -7.52 -12.54
N GLN A 340 -26.09 -7.12 -13.31
CA GLN A 340 -27.47 -7.08 -12.83
C GLN A 340 -28.03 -8.43 -12.33
N THR A 341 -27.47 -9.52 -12.86
CA THR A 341 -27.88 -10.90 -12.46
C THR A 341 -27.09 -11.44 -11.30
N LEU A 342 -26.15 -10.67 -10.76
CA LEU A 342 -25.20 -11.08 -9.72
C LEU A 342 -24.41 -12.34 -10.09
N SER A 343 -24.20 -12.58 -11.37
CA SER A 343 -23.39 -13.69 -11.86
C SER A 343 -21.90 -13.40 -11.79
N GLU A 344 -21.53 -12.12 -11.85
CA GLU A 344 -20.20 -11.56 -11.67
C GLU A 344 -20.31 -10.41 -10.66
N LEU A 345 -19.46 -10.41 -9.65
CA LEU A 345 -19.49 -9.43 -8.56
C LEU A 345 -18.22 -9.49 -7.70
N THR A 346 -17.88 -8.38 -7.04
CA THR A 346 -16.76 -8.28 -6.10
C THR A 346 -17.27 -7.75 -4.76
N PRO A 347 -17.50 -8.61 -3.75
CA PRO A 347 -17.88 -8.19 -2.40
C PRO A 347 -16.72 -7.55 -1.64
N ILE A 348 -16.99 -6.37 -1.05
CA ILE A 348 -16.15 -5.70 -0.07
C ILE A 348 -16.96 -5.61 1.23
N PHE A 349 -16.47 -6.23 2.31
CA PHE A 349 -17.33 -6.44 3.46
C PHE A 349 -16.62 -6.47 4.81
N PHE A 350 -17.38 -6.15 5.84
CA PHE A 350 -17.08 -6.44 7.23
C PHE A 350 -17.70 -7.78 7.66
N ARG A 351 -16.97 -8.48 8.51
CA ARG A 351 -17.46 -9.66 9.22
C ARG A 351 -17.08 -9.56 10.70
N PRO A 352 -17.95 -9.00 11.54
CA PRO A 352 -17.79 -9.10 12.99
C PRO A 352 -18.08 -10.54 13.45
N VAL A 353 -17.30 -11.04 14.39
CA VAL A 353 -17.46 -12.36 15.00
C VAL A 353 -17.31 -12.26 16.51
N ASN A 354 -18.17 -12.96 17.27
CA ASN A 354 -18.01 -13.08 18.70
C ASN A 354 -16.94 -14.15 19.01
N THR A 355 -15.87 -13.75 19.67
CA THR A 355 -14.84 -14.68 20.14
C THR A 355 -15.29 -15.41 21.42
N THR A 356 -14.55 -16.47 21.81
CA THR A 356 -14.78 -17.23 23.04
C THR A 356 -14.67 -16.39 24.32
N GLU A 357 -14.01 -15.25 24.23
CA GLU A 357 -13.77 -14.34 25.34
C GLU A 357 -14.85 -13.23 25.45
N GLY A 358 -15.89 -13.28 24.57
CA GLY A 358 -16.95 -12.26 24.49
C GLY A 358 -16.51 -10.95 23.86
N ILE A 359 -15.35 -10.94 23.19
CA ILE A 359 -14.85 -9.81 22.41
C ILE A 359 -15.34 -9.95 20.97
N VAL A 360 -15.78 -8.85 20.37
CA VAL A 360 -16.07 -8.81 18.94
C VAL A 360 -14.81 -8.54 18.16
N GLU A 361 -14.35 -9.53 17.39
CA GLU A 361 -13.30 -9.36 16.40
C GLU A 361 -13.92 -9.05 15.05
N THR A 362 -13.41 -8.08 14.33
CA THR A 362 -13.95 -7.71 13.02
C THR A 362 -12.93 -8.01 11.93
N TYR A 363 -13.37 -8.73 10.90
CA TYR A 363 -12.62 -8.91 9.67
C TYR A 363 -13.09 -7.90 8.61
N PHE A 364 -12.14 -7.40 7.83
CA PHE A 364 -12.39 -6.64 6.62
C PHE A 364 -11.84 -7.41 5.43
N CYS A 365 -12.69 -7.68 4.44
CA CYS A 365 -12.40 -8.63 3.38
C CYS A 365 -12.85 -8.12 2.01
N ALA A 366 -12.12 -8.56 0.96
CA ALA A 366 -12.49 -8.45 -0.44
C ALA A 366 -12.54 -9.86 -1.06
N ASP A 367 -13.64 -10.21 -1.71
CA ASP A 367 -13.85 -11.54 -2.30
C ASP A 367 -13.85 -11.45 -3.83
N GLU A 368 -12.74 -11.87 -4.44
CA GLU A 368 -12.58 -11.89 -5.89
C GLU A 368 -13.05 -13.18 -6.55
N THR A 369 -13.53 -14.18 -5.79
CA THR A 369 -13.86 -15.51 -6.32
C THR A 369 -14.89 -15.50 -7.44
N ARG A 370 -15.71 -14.43 -7.47
CA ARG A 370 -16.75 -14.21 -8.49
C ARG A 370 -16.55 -12.91 -9.28
N SER A 371 -15.39 -12.28 -9.21
CA SER A 371 -15.10 -11.00 -9.85
C SER A 371 -14.98 -11.06 -11.38
N SER A 372 -14.82 -12.25 -11.93
CA SER A 372 -14.69 -12.51 -13.37
C SER A 372 -15.22 -13.87 -13.76
N LYS A 373 -15.78 -13.98 -14.96
CA LYS A 373 -16.12 -15.28 -15.59
C LYS A 373 -14.94 -15.90 -16.34
N ALA A 374 -13.87 -15.17 -16.59
CA ALA A 374 -12.65 -15.70 -17.15
C ALA A 374 -12.09 -16.82 -16.25
N SER A 375 -11.53 -17.86 -16.85
CA SER A 375 -11.00 -19.04 -16.16
C SER A 375 -9.50 -18.95 -15.93
N ASP A 376 -8.82 -18.08 -16.61
CA ASP A 376 -7.37 -17.87 -16.69
C ASP A 376 -6.86 -16.73 -15.78
N VAL A 377 -7.72 -16.16 -14.96
CA VAL A 377 -7.36 -15.16 -13.97
C VAL A 377 -7.34 -15.74 -12.56
N TYR A 378 -6.34 -15.38 -11.77
CA TYR A 378 -6.24 -15.82 -10.38
C TYR A 378 -7.18 -15.01 -9.49
N LYS A 379 -8.05 -15.71 -8.76
CA LYS A 379 -9.10 -15.14 -7.92
C LYS A 379 -9.05 -15.75 -6.53
N GLN A 380 -9.04 -14.91 -5.49
CA GLN A 380 -9.07 -15.37 -4.10
C GLN A 380 -9.81 -14.40 -3.19
N VAL A 381 -9.92 -14.74 -1.92
CA VAL A 381 -10.42 -13.83 -0.89
C VAL A 381 -9.22 -13.23 -0.16
N TYR A 382 -9.21 -11.91 -0.06
CA TYR A 382 -8.21 -11.13 0.67
C TYR A 382 -8.80 -10.55 1.94
N GLY A 383 -7.94 -10.23 2.89
CA GLY A 383 -8.32 -9.47 4.08
C GLY A 383 -7.67 -9.95 5.36
N SER A 384 -7.99 -9.24 6.43
CA SER A 384 -7.48 -9.48 7.78
C SER A 384 -8.43 -8.87 8.81
N THR A 385 -8.11 -9.06 10.08
CA THR A 385 -8.78 -8.35 11.17
C THR A 385 -8.52 -6.84 11.09
N VAL A 386 -9.54 -6.05 11.41
CA VAL A 386 -9.45 -4.61 11.56
C VAL A 386 -9.97 -4.20 12.93
N PRO A 387 -9.20 -3.44 13.72
CA PRO A 387 -9.70 -2.88 14.97
C PRO A 387 -10.87 -1.92 14.72
N VAL A 388 -12.02 -2.21 15.36
CA VAL A 388 -13.20 -1.36 15.40
C VAL A 388 -13.55 -1.13 16.85
N PHE A 389 -13.47 0.11 17.32
CA PHE A 389 -13.75 0.44 18.71
C PHE A 389 -15.26 0.59 18.97
N THR A 390 -15.67 0.48 20.22
CA THR A 390 -17.09 0.50 20.61
C THR A 390 -17.81 1.82 20.29
N ASP A 391 -17.06 2.90 20.14
CA ASP A 391 -17.54 4.24 19.76
C ASP A 391 -17.50 4.48 18.25
N GLU A 392 -17.08 3.50 17.46
CA GLU A 392 -16.94 3.61 16.01
C GLU A 392 -18.05 2.83 15.28
N LYS A 393 -18.54 3.40 14.18
CA LYS A 393 -19.30 2.67 13.17
C LYS A 393 -18.36 1.86 12.29
N PHE A 394 -18.87 0.85 11.63
CA PHE A 394 -18.13 0.20 10.56
C PHE A 394 -18.04 1.15 9.35
N GLN A 395 -16.85 1.59 9.02
CA GLN A 395 -16.63 2.60 7.98
C GLN A 395 -15.71 2.06 6.89
N MET A 396 -16.09 2.26 5.64
CA MET A 396 -15.20 1.99 4.51
C MET A 396 -15.26 3.11 3.46
N ARG A 397 -14.12 3.37 2.80
CA ARG A 397 -14.05 4.08 1.53
C ARG A 397 -13.59 3.09 0.47
N VAL A 398 -14.26 3.08 -0.67
CA VAL A 398 -13.93 2.17 -1.77
C VAL A 398 -13.78 2.99 -3.04
N LEU A 399 -12.61 2.92 -3.64
CA LEU A 399 -12.33 3.47 -4.96
C LEU A 399 -12.45 2.34 -5.99
N VAL A 400 -13.28 2.54 -6.98
CA VAL A 400 -13.46 1.62 -8.11
C VAL A 400 -12.94 2.30 -9.36
N ASP A 401 -12.06 1.64 -10.08
CA ASP A 401 -11.58 2.08 -11.39
C ASP A 401 -11.50 0.88 -12.34
N HIS A 402 -12.62 0.58 -12.99
CA HIS A 402 -12.81 -0.52 -13.93
C HIS A 402 -12.35 -1.89 -13.39
N SER A 403 -11.06 -2.16 -13.42
CA SER A 403 -10.46 -3.43 -13.06
C SER A 403 -9.64 -3.38 -11.76
N ILE A 404 -9.72 -2.26 -11.05
CA ILE A 404 -9.04 -2.04 -9.77
C ILE A 404 -10.08 -1.62 -8.74
N VAL A 405 -10.01 -2.23 -7.55
CA VAL A 405 -10.81 -1.83 -6.39
C VAL A 405 -9.87 -1.65 -5.21
N GLU A 406 -9.75 -0.41 -4.73
CA GLU A 406 -8.99 -0.10 -3.53
C GLU A 406 -9.94 0.20 -2.37
N SER A 407 -9.84 -0.58 -1.29
CA SER A 407 -10.77 -0.56 -0.17
C SER A 407 -10.07 -0.19 1.13
N PHE A 408 -10.57 0.82 1.83
CA PHE A 408 -9.98 1.38 3.03
C PHE A 408 -10.97 1.27 4.19
N ALA A 409 -10.66 0.50 5.22
CA ALA A 409 -11.51 0.34 6.40
C ALA A 409 -11.03 1.18 7.58
N GLN A 410 -11.96 1.70 8.37
CA GLN A 410 -11.71 2.43 9.62
C GLN A 410 -10.64 3.53 9.47
N GLY A 411 -10.87 4.45 8.53
CA GLY A 411 -9.94 5.54 8.27
C GLY A 411 -8.60 5.10 7.67
N GLY A 412 -8.53 3.88 7.14
CA GLY A 412 -7.33 3.31 6.54
C GLY A 412 -6.47 2.44 7.46
N ARG A 413 -7.01 1.95 8.59
CA ARG A 413 -6.36 0.95 9.45
C ARG A 413 -6.10 -0.36 8.72
N ARG A 414 -6.99 -0.72 7.79
CA ARG A 414 -6.80 -1.85 6.86
C ARG A 414 -7.11 -1.40 5.47
N VAL A 415 -6.26 -1.85 4.55
CA VAL A 415 -6.40 -1.56 3.13
C VAL A 415 -6.29 -2.86 2.35
N ILE A 416 -7.14 -3.00 1.33
CA ILE A 416 -7.13 -4.15 0.42
C ILE A 416 -7.21 -3.60 -1.00
N THR A 417 -6.20 -3.90 -1.80
CA THR A 417 -6.16 -3.63 -3.23
C THR A 417 -6.50 -4.89 -4.01
N SER A 418 -7.56 -4.83 -4.79
CA SER A 418 -8.04 -5.91 -5.65
C SER A 418 -7.75 -5.59 -7.11
N ARG A 419 -7.18 -6.57 -7.82
CA ARG A 419 -7.02 -6.56 -9.27
C ARG A 419 -8.02 -7.53 -9.86
N ILE A 420 -9.00 -7.03 -10.58
CA ILE A 420 -10.13 -7.81 -11.11
C ILE A 420 -10.23 -7.66 -12.63
N TYR A 421 -10.83 -8.66 -13.29
CA TYR A 421 -10.98 -8.68 -14.75
C TYR A 421 -12.43 -9.00 -15.13
N PRO A 422 -13.37 -8.08 -14.88
CA PRO A 422 -14.78 -8.31 -15.15
C PRO A 422 -15.00 -8.53 -16.65
N THR A 423 -15.89 -9.45 -16.99
CA THR A 423 -16.26 -9.77 -18.37
C THR A 423 -17.69 -9.36 -18.70
N LYS A 424 -18.55 -9.21 -17.69
CA LYS A 424 -19.96 -8.82 -17.81
C LYS A 424 -20.25 -7.49 -17.11
N ALA A 425 -19.68 -7.28 -15.91
CA ALA A 425 -19.85 -6.07 -15.14
C ALA A 425 -18.93 -4.95 -15.65
N ILE A 426 -19.04 -4.61 -16.94
CA ILE A 426 -18.20 -3.65 -17.64
C ILE A 426 -19.06 -2.51 -18.19
N TYR A 427 -18.49 -1.33 -18.37
CA TYR A 427 -19.15 -0.15 -18.92
C TYR A 427 -20.52 0.13 -18.27
N GLY A 428 -21.58 0.27 -19.07
CA GLY A 428 -22.94 0.52 -18.63
C GLY A 428 -23.63 -0.66 -17.92
N ASP A 429 -23.03 -1.85 -17.90
CA ASP A 429 -23.60 -3.05 -17.25
C ASP A 429 -23.12 -3.25 -15.81
N ALA A 430 -22.09 -2.52 -15.37
CA ALA A 430 -21.66 -2.53 -13.97
C ALA A 430 -22.71 -1.88 -13.06
N ARG A 431 -22.97 -2.51 -11.92
CA ARG A 431 -23.91 -2.09 -10.86
C ARG A 431 -23.25 -2.12 -9.50
N LEU A 432 -23.88 -1.43 -8.56
CA LEU A 432 -23.54 -1.40 -7.15
C LEU A 432 -24.72 -1.86 -6.31
N PHE A 433 -24.43 -2.71 -5.30
CA PHE A 433 -25.44 -3.18 -4.35
C PHE A 433 -24.93 -3.09 -2.93
N LEU A 434 -25.86 -2.90 -2.00
CA LEU A 434 -25.69 -3.25 -0.59
C LEU A 434 -26.05 -4.72 -0.38
N PHE A 435 -25.35 -5.38 0.53
CA PHE A 435 -25.75 -6.72 0.94
C PHE A 435 -25.59 -6.92 2.45
N ASN A 436 -26.42 -7.77 3.00
CA ASN A 436 -26.33 -8.28 4.35
C ASN A 436 -26.56 -9.79 4.30
N ASN A 437 -25.51 -10.57 4.40
CA ASN A 437 -25.59 -12.03 4.44
C ASN A 437 -25.50 -12.59 5.87
N ALA A 438 -25.53 -11.73 6.90
CA ALA A 438 -25.66 -12.15 8.30
C ALA A 438 -26.98 -12.88 8.55
N THR A 439 -27.05 -13.63 9.64
CA THR A 439 -28.28 -14.34 10.04
C THR A 439 -28.99 -13.70 11.22
N GLY A 440 -28.30 -12.90 12.03
CA GLY A 440 -28.79 -12.41 13.32
C GLY A 440 -28.83 -10.89 13.48
N VAL A 441 -28.61 -10.12 12.40
CA VAL A 441 -28.62 -8.65 12.47
C VAL A 441 -29.32 -8.00 11.28
N ASN A 442 -29.99 -6.88 11.53
CA ASN A 442 -30.25 -5.89 10.51
C ASN A 442 -29.02 -5.00 10.35
N VAL A 443 -28.73 -4.56 9.14
CA VAL A 443 -27.66 -3.61 8.84
C VAL A 443 -28.26 -2.30 8.37
N LYS A 444 -27.91 -1.21 9.06
CA LYS A 444 -28.30 0.15 8.68
C LYS A 444 -27.10 0.79 7.97
N ALA A 445 -27.27 1.21 6.72
CA ALA A 445 -26.22 1.76 5.89
C ALA A 445 -26.50 3.22 5.52
N THR A 446 -25.47 4.05 5.62
CA THR A 446 -25.45 5.43 5.11
C THR A 446 -24.29 5.58 4.16
N LEU A 447 -24.55 6.05 2.93
CA LEU A 447 -23.53 6.13 1.89
C LEU A 447 -23.55 7.49 1.20
N LYS A 448 -22.36 7.90 0.78
CA LYS A 448 -22.18 8.96 -0.20
C LYS A 448 -21.27 8.42 -1.31
N ILE A 449 -21.76 8.52 -2.53
CA ILE A 449 -21.15 7.91 -3.71
C ILE A 449 -20.95 9.01 -4.73
N TRP A 450 -19.74 9.13 -5.26
CA TRP A 450 -19.41 10.01 -6.38
C TRP A 450 -19.06 9.17 -7.59
N GLU A 451 -19.58 9.54 -8.74
CA GLU A 451 -19.01 9.14 -10.01
C GLU A 451 -17.66 9.82 -10.17
N LEU A 452 -16.66 9.08 -10.66
CA LEU A 452 -15.35 9.65 -10.95
C LEU A 452 -15.18 9.83 -12.46
N ASN A 453 -14.51 10.92 -12.81
CA ASN A 453 -13.97 11.13 -14.15
C ASN A 453 -12.62 10.42 -14.29
N SER A 454 -12.23 10.14 -15.51
CA SER A 454 -10.85 9.75 -15.79
C SER A 454 -9.90 10.93 -15.54
N ALA A 455 -8.69 10.62 -15.06
CA ALA A 455 -7.66 11.64 -14.95
C ALA A 455 -7.35 12.23 -16.34
N PHE A 456 -7.24 13.56 -16.41
CA PHE A 456 -6.88 14.22 -17.65
C PHE A 456 -5.37 14.18 -17.81
N ILE A 457 -4.90 13.39 -18.77
CA ILE A 457 -3.47 13.31 -19.09
C ILE A 457 -3.21 14.26 -20.25
N HIS A 458 -2.48 15.35 -19.99
CA HIS A 458 -1.90 16.14 -21.04
C HIS A 458 -0.72 15.40 -21.65
N PRO A 459 -0.70 15.17 -22.98
CA PRO A 459 0.51 14.68 -23.62
C PRO A 459 1.65 15.65 -23.30
N PHE A 460 2.77 15.11 -22.85
CA PHE A 460 3.96 15.90 -22.73
C PHE A 460 4.38 16.36 -24.14
N LEU A 461 4.25 17.64 -24.43
CA LEU A 461 4.74 18.20 -25.67
C LEU A 461 6.25 18.29 -25.57
N PHE A 462 6.96 17.30 -26.12
CA PHE A 462 8.36 17.50 -26.49
C PHE A 462 8.37 18.64 -27.49
N ASP A 463 9.07 19.72 -27.17
CA ASP A 463 9.31 20.78 -28.15
C ASP A 463 9.88 20.13 -29.41
N GLN A 464 9.14 20.21 -30.50
CA GLN A 464 9.65 19.85 -31.80
C GLN A 464 10.58 21.00 -32.23
N ASN A 465 11.84 20.93 -31.79
CA ASN A 465 12.91 21.74 -32.32
C ASN A 465 13.61 20.98 -33.44
#